data_ece4ffa9bddfde93dabf5d965b8ed071
#
_entry.id   ece4ffa9bddfde93dabf5d965b8ed071
#
_cell.length_a   1.000
_cell.length_b   1.000
_cell.length_c   1.000
_cell.angle_alpha   90.00
_cell.angle_beta   90.00
_cell.angle_gamma   90.00
#
_symmetry.space_group_name_H-M   'P 1'
#
loop_
_entity.id
_entity.type
_entity.pdbx_description
1 polymer ?
#
loop_
_entity_poly.entity_id
_entity_poly.type
_entity_poly.pdbx_seq_one_letter_code
_entity_poly.pdbx_strand_id
1 'polypeptide(L)'
;RPVLGGNSSSEIRVWTRGATGAGNLYGEEMGIWGELKLENLYRNPDASPVFWDDVLLDAVLKEPDLELFLNTEIFSISTHKNGAVACVYGIQQGSERQLEFEANFFIDATGDGTIGAKAGVPFSVGNGKHETLGNSILYYTKKEDHPVPFLAPDYAYDMAHIEKILGCGGRIINERMSGSDCWWFEYGGLRDTISDAQDIALELRRLVLGVWNYVKNSGKFDADCYTLDWIGSIPGKRESRRMQTEYCLTEQNILSQRTFPDGAFYGGWYVDTHPSGGMYDSSEENCVQTPVNVYQIPLRCLYNRQVPNLLFAGRIIGVERSVFFSSRVMNTCALSGQVAGTLAARCLQVGKA
;
A
#
# COMPACT_ATOMS: atom_id res chain seq x y z
N ARG A 1 7.17 -11.88 -0.97
CA ARG A 1 7.73 -11.37 0.28
C ARG A 1 7.79 -12.47 1.34
N PRO A 2 8.68 -12.36 2.34
CA PRO A 2 8.82 -13.34 3.42
C PRO A 2 7.67 -13.27 4.44
N VAL A 3 6.93 -12.17 4.48
CA VAL A 3 5.84 -11.92 5.43
C VAL A 3 4.59 -11.42 4.74
N LEU A 4 3.46 -11.60 5.39
CA LEU A 4 2.15 -11.09 4.97
C LEU A 4 1.96 -9.61 5.34
N GLY A 5 0.86 -8.98 4.93
CA GLY A 5 0.48 -7.62 5.33
C GLY A 5 0.86 -6.51 4.35
N GLY A 6 1.70 -6.77 3.33
CA GLY A 6 2.06 -5.75 2.36
C GLY A 6 2.70 -4.51 3.00
N ASN A 7 2.09 -3.33 2.84
CA ASN A 7 2.60 -2.10 3.43
C ASN A 7 2.50 -2.06 4.97
N SER A 8 1.64 -2.88 5.59
CA SER A 8 1.54 -2.96 7.06
C SER A 8 2.54 -3.93 7.68
N SER A 9 3.23 -4.75 6.87
CA SER A 9 4.22 -5.71 7.36
C SER A 9 5.40 -5.05 8.07
N SER A 10 6.14 -5.83 8.84
CA SER A 10 7.35 -5.39 9.53
C SER A 10 8.44 -4.83 8.57
N GLU A 11 8.38 -5.17 7.28
CA GLU A 11 9.33 -4.67 6.28
C GLU A 11 9.11 -3.19 5.94
N ILE A 12 7.88 -2.68 6.07
CA ILE A 12 7.49 -1.32 5.65
C ILE A 12 6.91 -0.51 6.81
N ARG A 13 6.12 -1.15 7.68
CA ARG A 13 5.54 -0.61 8.92
C ARG A 13 4.59 0.57 8.75
N VAL A 14 3.89 0.67 7.62
CA VAL A 14 2.82 1.66 7.46
C VAL A 14 1.61 1.24 8.29
N TRP A 15 1.09 2.14 9.10
CA TRP A 15 -0.10 1.88 9.90
C TRP A 15 -1.31 1.62 9.04
N THR A 16 -2.11 0.65 9.43
CA THR A 16 -3.39 0.37 8.79
C THR A 16 -4.36 1.52 9.03
N ARG A 17 -4.99 2.00 7.97
CA ARG A 17 -6.02 3.03 8.01
C ARG A 17 -7.22 2.60 7.18
N GLY A 18 -8.38 3.17 7.52
CA GLY A 18 -9.64 2.85 6.87
C GLY A 18 -10.68 3.94 7.03
N ALA A 19 -11.93 3.60 6.84
CA ALA A 19 -13.04 4.51 6.91
C ALA A 19 -13.08 5.26 8.27
N THR A 20 -13.21 6.58 8.18
CA THR A 20 -13.50 7.45 9.32
C THR A 20 -14.96 7.90 9.29
N GLY A 21 -15.57 7.84 8.09
CA GLY A 21 -16.96 8.16 7.83
C GLY A 21 -17.35 9.55 8.27
N ALA A 22 -16.57 10.57 7.95
CA ALA A 22 -16.74 11.98 8.32
C ALA A 22 -17.97 12.25 9.19
N GLY A 23 -17.80 12.20 10.51
CA GLY A 23 -18.90 12.36 11.47
C GLY A 23 -19.67 11.09 11.84
N ASN A 24 -19.33 9.93 11.25
CA ASN A 24 -19.85 8.64 11.66
C ASN A 24 -18.89 7.96 12.65
N LEU A 25 -19.25 7.96 13.92
CA LEU A 25 -18.43 7.42 15.01
C LEU A 25 -18.04 5.93 14.82
N TYR A 26 -18.84 5.18 14.06
CA TYR A 26 -18.65 3.74 13.83
C TYR A 26 -18.28 3.40 12.38
N GLY A 27 -17.82 4.38 11.61
CA GLY A 27 -17.34 4.16 10.24
C GLY A 27 -16.02 3.40 10.26
N GLU A 28 -16.08 2.06 10.21
CA GLU A 28 -14.91 1.18 10.24
C GLU A 28 -15.15 -0.06 9.37
N GLU A 29 -14.11 -0.54 8.70
CA GLU A 29 -14.14 -1.79 7.97
C GLU A 29 -14.16 -2.99 8.95
N MET A 30 -15.09 -3.89 8.71
CA MET A 30 -15.37 -5.07 9.54
C MET A 30 -15.08 -6.38 8.76
N GLY A 31 -15.70 -7.49 9.16
CA GLY A 31 -15.48 -8.80 8.57
C GLY A 31 -14.16 -9.43 9.02
N ILE A 32 -13.51 -10.20 8.17
CA ILE A 32 -12.21 -10.86 8.46
C ILE A 32 -11.19 -9.81 8.93
N TRP A 33 -11.19 -8.64 8.32
CA TRP A 33 -10.29 -7.55 8.72
C TRP A 33 -10.54 -7.09 10.17
N GLY A 34 -11.80 -6.96 10.57
CA GLY A 34 -12.17 -6.63 11.95
C GLY A 34 -11.72 -7.68 12.96
N GLU A 35 -11.85 -8.96 12.61
CA GLU A 35 -11.37 -10.09 13.44
C GLU A 35 -9.85 -10.04 13.61
N LEU A 36 -9.09 -9.83 12.53
CA LEU A 36 -7.62 -9.69 12.56
C LEU A 36 -7.17 -8.51 13.43
N LYS A 37 -7.89 -7.38 13.38
CA LYS A 37 -7.63 -6.24 14.26
C LYS A 37 -7.84 -6.58 15.73
N LEU A 38 -8.94 -7.26 16.06
CA LEU A 38 -9.22 -7.70 17.43
C LEU A 38 -8.17 -8.69 17.94
N GLU A 39 -7.79 -9.66 17.12
CA GLU A 39 -6.70 -10.58 17.45
C GLU A 39 -5.38 -9.84 17.69
N ASN A 40 -5.06 -8.85 16.86
CA ASN A 40 -3.86 -8.05 17.03
C ASN A 40 -3.91 -7.24 18.35
N LEU A 41 -5.03 -6.62 18.68
CA LEU A 41 -5.18 -5.89 19.95
C LEU A 41 -5.00 -6.80 21.15
N TYR A 42 -5.48 -8.03 21.06
CA TYR A 42 -5.41 -9.00 22.16
C TYR A 42 -4.01 -9.59 22.31
N ARG A 43 -3.36 -9.97 21.21
CA ARG A 43 -2.08 -10.70 21.22
C ARG A 43 -0.85 -9.80 21.14
N ASN A 44 -1.01 -8.59 20.64
CA ASN A 44 0.08 -7.65 20.36
C ASN A 44 -0.17 -6.29 21.04
N PRO A 45 -0.25 -6.26 22.40
CA PRO A 45 -0.58 -5.05 23.15
C PRO A 45 0.46 -3.93 22.96
N ASP A 46 1.71 -4.29 22.64
CA ASP A 46 2.80 -3.33 22.39
C ASP A 46 2.82 -2.81 20.94
N ALA A 47 1.87 -3.23 20.14
CA ALA A 47 1.74 -2.87 18.72
C ALA A 47 3.03 -3.11 17.91
N SER A 48 3.75 -4.19 18.22
CA SER A 48 4.95 -4.61 17.51
C SER A 48 4.65 -4.94 16.04
N PRO A 49 5.31 -4.29 15.07
CA PRO A 49 5.10 -4.62 13.66
C PRO A 49 5.54 -6.05 13.29
N VAL A 50 6.52 -6.59 13.99
CA VAL A 50 6.98 -7.98 13.78
C VAL A 50 5.91 -8.97 14.25
N PHE A 51 5.32 -8.71 15.41
CA PHE A 51 4.27 -9.58 15.93
C PHE A 51 2.95 -9.46 15.16
N TRP A 52 2.72 -8.33 14.49
CA TRP A 52 1.62 -8.20 13.52
C TRP A 52 1.75 -9.18 12.35
N ASP A 53 2.96 -9.39 11.82
CA ASP A 53 3.20 -10.39 10.78
C ASP A 53 2.81 -11.81 11.26
N ASP A 54 3.12 -12.14 12.53
CA ASP A 54 2.77 -13.43 13.13
C ASP A 54 1.25 -13.59 13.34
N VAL A 55 0.54 -12.52 13.70
CA VAL A 55 -0.93 -12.53 13.79
C VAL A 55 -1.55 -12.86 12.43
N LEU A 56 -1.05 -12.25 11.36
CA LEU A 56 -1.52 -12.53 9.99
C LEU A 56 -1.16 -13.95 9.55
N LEU A 57 0.04 -14.39 9.85
CA LEU A 57 0.50 -15.74 9.50
C LEU A 57 -0.29 -16.82 10.23
N ASP A 58 -0.54 -16.66 11.54
CA ASP A 58 -1.34 -17.57 12.34
C ASP A 58 -2.78 -17.70 11.80
N ALA A 59 -3.38 -16.58 11.38
CA ALA A 59 -4.71 -16.60 10.76
C ALA A 59 -4.74 -17.42 9.46
N VAL A 60 -3.72 -17.28 8.61
CA VAL A 60 -3.61 -18.02 7.36
C VAL A 60 -3.34 -19.50 7.59
N LEU A 61 -2.45 -19.84 8.53
CA LEU A 61 -2.08 -21.23 8.81
C LEU A 61 -3.21 -22.04 9.49
N LYS A 62 -4.19 -21.37 10.06
CA LYS A 62 -5.39 -22.04 10.63
C LYS A 62 -6.40 -22.49 9.57
N GLU A 63 -6.29 -21.98 8.35
CA GLU A 63 -7.19 -22.34 7.25
C GLU A 63 -6.71 -23.64 6.59
N PRO A 64 -7.41 -24.77 6.79
CA PRO A 64 -6.91 -26.08 6.37
C PRO A 64 -6.84 -26.26 4.84
N ASP A 65 -7.66 -25.52 4.12
CA ASP A 65 -7.76 -25.59 2.65
C ASP A 65 -6.96 -24.48 1.95
N LEU A 66 -6.08 -23.79 2.67
CA LEU A 66 -5.25 -22.69 2.13
C LEU A 66 -3.79 -23.14 2.07
N GLU A 67 -3.19 -23.04 0.88
CA GLU A 67 -1.76 -23.27 0.69
C GLU A 67 -1.02 -21.94 0.52
N LEU A 68 0.01 -21.71 1.33
CA LEU A 68 0.75 -20.46 1.39
C LEU A 68 2.15 -20.60 0.74
N PHE A 69 2.45 -19.72 -0.23
CA PHE A 69 3.73 -19.62 -0.91
C PHE A 69 4.39 -18.26 -0.61
N LEU A 70 5.16 -18.19 0.47
CA LEU A 70 5.97 -17.00 0.77
C LEU A 70 7.18 -16.89 -0.18
N ASN A 71 7.74 -15.68 -0.31
CA ASN A 71 8.86 -15.35 -1.20
C ASN A 71 8.63 -15.75 -2.66
N THR A 72 7.37 -15.83 -3.09
CA THR A 72 7.02 -16.21 -4.45
C THR A 72 6.59 -14.99 -5.24
N GLU A 73 7.25 -14.75 -6.36
CA GLU A 73 6.93 -13.69 -7.32
C GLU A 73 6.30 -14.28 -8.56
N ILE A 74 5.11 -13.78 -8.93
CA ILE A 74 4.47 -14.13 -10.20
C ILE A 74 5.05 -13.25 -11.30
N PHE A 75 5.77 -13.86 -12.24
CA PHE A 75 6.48 -13.15 -13.30
C PHE A 75 5.86 -13.35 -14.69
N SER A 76 5.03 -14.36 -14.89
CA SER A 76 4.40 -14.65 -16.20
C SER A 76 3.03 -15.28 -16.05
N ILE A 77 2.26 -15.28 -17.14
CA ILE A 77 0.97 -15.96 -17.25
C ILE A 77 0.82 -16.61 -18.63
N SER A 78 -0.08 -17.57 -18.74
CA SER A 78 -0.65 -18.01 -20.02
C SER A 78 -2.17 -17.81 -20.01
N THR A 79 -2.75 -17.68 -21.20
CA THR A 79 -4.20 -17.48 -21.37
C THR A 79 -4.80 -18.48 -22.35
N HIS A 80 -6.06 -18.83 -22.13
CA HIS A 80 -6.87 -19.58 -23.07
C HIS A 80 -7.29 -18.70 -24.27
N LYS A 81 -7.77 -19.33 -25.34
CA LYS A 81 -8.26 -18.62 -26.54
C LYS A 81 -9.42 -17.66 -26.28
N ASN A 82 -10.18 -17.87 -25.22
CA ASN A 82 -11.30 -17.01 -24.79
C ASN A 82 -10.85 -15.83 -23.88
N GLY A 83 -9.53 -15.64 -23.68
CA GLY A 83 -8.97 -14.58 -22.83
C GLY A 83 -8.85 -14.94 -21.34
N ALA A 84 -9.43 -16.05 -20.89
CA ALA A 84 -9.28 -16.48 -19.49
C ALA A 84 -7.81 -16.81 -19.17
N VAL A 85 -7.37 -16.53 -17.95
CA VAL A 85 -6.06 -16.96 -17.45
C VAL A 85 -6.07 -18.49 -17.35
N ALA A 86 -5.10 -19.13 -17.96
CA ALA A 86 -4.93 -20.58 -17.91
C ALA A 86 -4.01 -20.96 -16.73
N CYS A 87 -2.89 -20.27 -16.62
CA CYS A 87 -1.89 -20.53 -15.59
C CYS A 87 -1.13 -19.25 -15.23
N VAL A 88 -0.64 -19.16 -14.00
CA VAL A 88 0.34 -18.17 -13.57
C VAL A 88 1.65 -18.85 -13.16
N TYR A 89 2.78 -18.25 -13.56
CA TYR A 89 4.11 -18.78 -13.31
C TYR A 89 4.82 -17.94 -12.26
N GLY A 90 5.35 -18.60 -11.24
CA GLY A 90 6.05 -17.99 -10.13
C GLY A 90 7.45 -18.53 -9.94
N ILE A 91 8.31 -17.73 -9.33
CA ILE A 91 9.60 -18.14 -8.80
C ILE A 91 9.64 -17.93 -7.30
N GLN A 92 9.97 -18.97 -6.56
CA GLN A 92 10.15 -18.88 -5.11
C GLN A 92 11.62 -18.61 -4.79
N GLN A 93 11.87 -17.39 -4.31
CA GLN A 93 13.22 -16.96 -3.96
C GLN A 93 13.75 -17.76 -2.77
N GLY A 94 15.06 -18.04 -2.78
CA GLY A 94 15.73 -18.83 -1.75
C GLY A 94 15.62 -20.35 -1.93
N SER A 95 14.59 -20.85 -2.61
CA SER A 95 14.45 -22.28 -2.96
C SER A 95 14.73 -22.58 -4.43
N GLU A 96 14.84 -21.55 -5.28
CA GLU A 96 15.01 -21.63 -6.75
C GLU A 96 13.86 -22.41 -7.45
N ARG A 97 12.75 -22.68 -6.75
CA ARG A 97 11.62 -23.41 -7.30
C ARG A 97 10.87 -22.54 -8.31
N GLN A 98 10.68 -23.06 -9.50
CA GLN A 98 9.70 -22.55 -10.45
C GLN A 98 8.37 -23.24 -10.19
N LEU A 99 7.33 -22.44 -10.08
CA LEU A 99 5.98 -22.87 -9.71
C LEU A 99 5.02 -22.52 -10.84
N GLU A 100 4.10 -23.42 -11.08
CA GLU A 100 3.00 -23.26 -12.01
C GLU A 100 1.69 -23.45 -11.24
N PHE A 101 0.78 -22.47 -11.37
CA PHE A 101 -0.49 -22.49 -10.68
C PHE A 101 -1.61 -22.46 -11.70
N GLU A 102 -2.35 -23.54 -11.76
CA GLU A 102 -3.61 -23.66 -12.52
C GLU A 102 -4.79 -23.51 -11.55
N ALA A 103 -5.80 -22.75 -11.95
CA ALA A 103 -7.00 -22.54 -11.15
C ALA A 103 -8.20 -22.18 -12.05
N ASN A 104 -9.39 -22.38 -11.53
CA ASN A 104 -10.61 -21.90 -12.18
C ASN A 104 -10.76 -20.38 -12.10
N PHE A 105 -10.32 -19.78 -10.99
CA PHE A 105 -10.32 -18.33 -10.76
C PHE A 105 -8.98 -17.85 -10.22
N PHE A 106 -8.60 -16.65 -10.61
CA PHE A 106 -7.43 -15.93 -10.11
C PHE A 106 -7.87 -14.62 -9.49
N ILE A 107 -7.18 -14.20 -8.44
CA ILE A 107 -7.38 -12.90 -7.80
C ILE A 107 -6.04 -12.16 -7.84
N ASP A 108 -5.97 -11.08 -8.62
CA ASP A 108 -4.81 -10.19 -8.61
C ASP A 108 -4.91 -9.23 -7.42
N ALA A 109 -4.12 -9.50 -6.39
CA ALA A 109 -3.92 -8.66 -5.21
C ALA A 109 -2.46 -8.20 -5.11
N THR A 110 -1.73 -8.18 -6.22
CA THR A 110 -0.29 -7.84 -6.26
C THR A 110 0.01 -6.39 -5.86
N GLY A 111 -1.02 -5.54 -5.83
CA GLY A 111 -0.91 -4.12 -5.57
C GLY A 111 -0.43 -3.31 -6.78
N ASP A 112 0.14 -3.96 -7.79
CA ASP A 112 0.58 -3.34 -9.05
C ASP A 112 -0.25 -3.80 -10.26
N GLY A 113 -1.24 -4.70 -10.08
CA GLY A 113 -2.06 -5.24 -11.16
C GLY A 113 -1.24 -6.06 -12.15
N THR A 114 -0.30 -6.83 -11.64
CA THR A 114 0.68 -7.56 -12.47
C THR A 114 0.01 -8.58 -13.36
N ILE A 115 -0.93 -9.38 -12.82
CA ILE A 115 -1.63 -10.41 -13.57
C ILE A 115 -2.57 -9.76 -14.58
N GLY A 116 -3.35 -8.77 -14.16
CA GLY A 116 -4.27 -8.04 -15.03
C GLY A 116 -3.57 -7.40 -16.22
N ALA A 117 -2.44 -6.70 -16.00
CA ALA A 117 -1.65 -6.09 -17.06
C ALA A 117 -1.08 -7.12 -18.03
N LYS A 118 -0.58 -8.27 -17.53
CA LYS A 118 -0.09 -9.37 -18.36
C LYS A 118 -1.20 -10.08 -19.14
N ALA A 119 -2.42 -10.11 -18.60
CA ALA A 119 -3.61 -10.63 -19.26
C ALA A 119 -4.20 -9.66 -20.32
N GLY A 120 -3.60 -8.48 -20.48
CA GLY A 120 -4.03 -7.49 -21.47
C GLY A 120 -5.21 -6.62 -21.00
N VAL A 121 -5.57 -6.65 -19.72
CA VAL A 121 -6.58 -5.73 -19.19
C VAL A 121 -6.03 -4.30 -19.23
N PRO A 122 -6.75 -3.35 -19.82
CA PRO A 122 -6.33 -1.95 -19.84
C PRO A 122 -6.24 -1.37 -18.41
N PHE A 123 -5.38 -0.40 -18.21
CA PHE A 123 -5.19 0.27 -16.93
C PHE A 123 -4.79 1.73 -17.09
N SER A 124 -4.96 2.49 -16.03
CA SER A 124 -4.48 3.87 -15.92
C SER A 124 -3.37 3.96 -14.87
N VAL A 125 -2.45 4.90 -15.05
CA VAL A 125 -1.39 5.22 -14.09
C VAL A 125 -1.41 6.72 -13.80
N GLY A 126 -1.40 7.08 -12.54
CA GLY A 126 -1.36 8.46 -12.12
C GLY A 126 -2.51 9.30 -12.67
N ASN A 127 -2.19 10.53 -13.06
CA ASN A 127 -3.14 11.52 -13.58
C ASN A 127 -3.22 11.55 -15.13
N GLY A 128 -2.77 10.51 -15.81
CA GLY A 128 -2.67 10.47 -17.27
C GLY A 128 -1.36 11.07 -17.83
N LYS A 129 -0.57 11.75 -16.99
CA LYS A 129 0.81 12.18 -17.27
C LYS A 129 1.84 11.31 -16.57
N HIS A 130 1.41 10.15 -16.06
CA HIS A 130 2.20 9.24 -15.24
C HIS A 130 2.67 9.81 -13.88
N GLU A 131 2.11 10.94 -13.44
CA GLU A 131 2.38 11.47 -12.11
C GLU A 131 1.55 10.71 -11.08
N THR A 132 2.23 9.95 -10.23
CA THR A 132 1.63 9.14 -9.17
C THR A 132 1.86 9.77 -7.78
N LEU A 133 1.30 9.16 -6.75
CA LEU A 133 1.71 9.43 -5.37
C LEU A 133 3.12 8.88 -5.14
N GLY A 134 3.97 9.65 -4.47
CA GLY A 134 5.30 9.20 -4.07
C GLY A 134 5.26 7.97 -3.17
N ASN A 135 6.30 7.16 -3.26
CA ASN A 135 6.54 6.06 -2.33
C ASN A 135 7.12 6.61 -1.03
N SER A 136 6.88 5.95 0.11
CA SER A 136 7.46 6.34 1.39
C SER A 136 8.43 5.29 1.91
N ILE A 137 9.46 5.76 2.61
CA ILE A 137 10.23 4.93 3.51
C ILE A 137 10.05 5.45 4.93
N LEU A 138 9.81 4.56 5.87
CA LEU A 138 9.69 4.89 7.29
C LEU A 138 10.97 4.56 8.02
N TYR A 139 11.22 5.26 9.11
CA TYR A 139 12.26 4.91 10.07
C TYR A 139 11.74 5.09 11.50
N TYR A 140 12.35 4.39 12.43
CA TYR A 140 12.10 4.52 13.86
C TYR A 140 13.34 4.97 14.59
N THR A 141 13.13 5.78 15.61
CA THR A 141 14.17 6.22 16.53
C THR A 141 13.95 5.62 17.92
N LYS A 142 15.03 5.46 18.65
CA LYS A 142 15.02 5.00 20.04
C LYS A 142 15.77 5.98 20.90
N LYS A 143 15.24 6.29 22.08
CA LYS A 143 15.94 7.09 23.08
C LYS A 143 16.85 6.19 23.92
N GLU A 144 18.09 6.60 24.05
CA GLU A 144 19.10 5.97 24.92
C GLU A 144 19.33 6.81 26.18
N ASP A 145 19.97 6.24 27.16
CA ASP A 145 20.33 6.90 28.43
C ASP A 145 21.65 7.68 28.39
N HIS A 146 22.30 7.70 27.23
CA HIS A 146 23.57 8.37 26.96
C HIS A 146 23.59 8.96 25.55
N PRO A 147 24.47 9.94 25.29
CA PRO A 147 24.65 10.45 23.93
C PRO A 147 25.19 9.39 22.98
N VAL A 148 24.55 9.27 21.80
CA VAL A 148 24.96 8.36 20.72
C VAL A 148 25.37 9.19 19.52
N PRO A 149 26.65 9.22 19.13
CA PRO A 149 27.08 9.94 17.94
C PRO A 149 26.58 9.26 16.67
N PHE A 150 26.37 10.05 15.63
CA PHE A 150 25.99 9.54 14.31
C PHE A 150 26.98 10.08 13.26
N LEU A 151 27.58 9.15 12.50
CA LEU A 151 28.38 9.46 11.33
C LEU A 151 27.60 8.95 10.10
N ALA A 152 27.18 9.90 9.26
CA ALA A 152 26.45 9.55 8.03
C ALA A 152 27.36 8.80 7.07
N PRO A 153 26.83 7.77 6.39
CA PRO A 153 27.57 7.14 5.28
C PRO A 153 27.73 8.13 4.12
N ASP A 154 28.81 7.96 3.34
CA ASP A 154 29.19 8.87 2.25
C ASP A 154 28.09 9.05 1.18
N TYR A 155 27.23 8.05 1.00
CA TYR A 155 26.14 8.14 0.02
C TYR A 155 24.90 8.91 0.54
N ALA A 156 24.84 9.24 1.84
CA ALA A 156 23.76 10.05 2.37
C ALA A 156 23.86 11.50 1.86
N TYR A 157 22.72 12.19 1.78
CA TYR A 157 22.75 13.62 1.46
C TYR A 157 23.39 14.42 2.60
N ASP A 158 24.15 15.43 2.22
CA ASP A 158 24.75 16.38 3.17
C ASP A 158 23.70 17.33 3.75
N MET A 159 24.10 18.05 4.81
CA MET A 159 23.19 18.96 5.52
C MET A 159 22.73 20.13 4.63
N ALA A 160 23.57 20.62 3.71
CA ALA A 160 23.20 21.73 2.82
C ALA A 160 22.12 21.31 1.82
N HIS A 161 22.21 20.08 1.31
CA HIS A 161 21.16 19.51 0.45
C HIS A 161 19.82 19.37 1.22
N ILE A 162 19.88 18.86 2.46
CA ILE A 162 18.68 18.69 3.30
C ILE A 162 18.06 20.06 3.63
N GLU A 163 18.84 21.06 4.00
CA GLU A 163 18.33 22.43 4.26
C GLU A 163 17.61 23.01 3.04
N LYS A 164 18.14 22.79 1.86
CA LYS A 164 17.49 23.24 0.62
C LYS A 164 16.15 22.56 0.39
N ILE A 165 16.04 21.24 0.62
CA ILE A 165 14.79 20.50 0.46
C ILE A 165 13.77 20.94 1.51
N LEU A 166 14.18 21.12 2.78
CA LEU A 166 13.31 21.59 3.85
C LEU A 166 12.80 23.01 3.63
N GLY A 167 13.53 23.82 2.87
CA GLY A 167 13.10 25.15 2.42
C GLY A 167 12.05 25.11 1.30
N CYS A 168 11.80 23.95 0.70
CA CYS A 168 10.79 23.74 -0.34
C CYS A 168 9.47 23.30 0.31
N GLY A 169 8.67 24.26 0.77
CA GLY A 169 7.28 24.00 1.17
C GLY A 169 7.05 23.11 2.39
N GLY A 170 7.09 23.65 3.58
CA GLY A 170 6.46 23.08 4.79
C GLY A 170 6.84 21.66 5.25
N ARG A 171 7.89 21.08 4.69
CA ARG A 171 8.37 19.75 5.11
C ARG A 171 9.00 19.86 6.49
N ILE A 172 8.24 19.55 7.53
CA ILE A 172 8.66 19.71 8.93
C ILE A 172 9.26 18.42 9.45
N ILE A 173 10.53 18.47 9.81
CA ILE A 173 11.13 17.54 10.76
C ILE A 173 10.75 18.08 12.14
N ASN A 174 9.91 17.38 12.86
CA ASN A 174 9.54 17.80 14.20
C ASN A 174 10.41 17.11 15.27
N GLU A 175 10.39 17.65 16.48
CA GLU A 175 11.17 17.14 17.61
C GLU A 175 10.76 15.75 18.11
N ARG A 176 9.61 15.27 17.68
CA ARG A 176 9.04 13.97 18.11
C ARG A 176 9.52 12.81 17.25
N MET A 177 10.60 12.88 16.63
CA MET A 177 11.27 11.92 15.74
C MET A 177 10.94 10.43 15.97
N SER A 178 9.67 10.09 16.14
CA SER A 178 9.20 8.71 16.00
C SER A 178 9.03 8.41 14.51
N GLY A 179 9.29 7.19 14.09
CA GLY A 179 9.12 6.80 12.69
C GLY A 179 7.72 7.08 12.15
N SER A 180 6.73 7.17 13.02
CA SER A 180 5.35 7.52 12.72
C SER A 180 5.14 8.98 12.33
N ASP A 181 6.00 9.88 12.74
CA ASP A 181 5.91 11.31 12.46
C ASP A 181 6.57 11.68 11.12
N CYS A 182 7.13 10.70 10.41
CA CYS A 182 7.91 10.89 9.19
C CYS A 182 7.25 10.30 7.95
N TRP A 183 5.95 10.33 7.83
CA TRP A 183 5.16 9.84 6.70
C TRP A 183 5.44 10.56 5.38
N TRP A 184 6.01 11.74 5.47
CA TRP A 184 6.22 12.68 4.37
C TRP A 184 7.54 12.49 3.64
N PHE A 185 8.35 11.47 4.03
CA PHE A 185 9.51 11.06 3.24
C PHE A 185 9.04 10.33 1.99
N GLU A 186 8.65 11.12 1.00
CA GLU A 186 8.04 10.64 -0.22
C GLU A 186 8.90 10.98 -1.42
N TYR A 187 9.02 10.02 -2.34
CA TYR A 187 9.74 10.20 -3.58
C TYR A 187 9.22 9.25 -4.66
N GLY A 188 9.48 9.61 -5.93
CA GLY A 188 9.22 8.75 -7.08
C GLY A 188 7.84 8.89 -7.69
N GLY A 189 7.02 9.88 -7.26
CA GLY A 189 5.73 10.13 -7.90
C GLY A 189 5.84 10.68 -9.34
N LEU A 190 6.98 11.25 -9.70
CA LEU A 190 7.31 11.71 -11.07
C LEU A 190 8.12 10.67 -11.86
N ARG A 191 8.22 9.43 -11.35
CA ARG A 191 8.94 8.32 -11.98
C ARG A 191 7.99 7.14 -12.16
N ASP A 192 8.42 6.14 -12.94
CA ASP A 192 7.69 4.89 -13.01
C ASP A 192 7.92 4.08 -11.70
N THR A 193 6.87 3.99 -10.88
CA THR A 193 6.95 3.34 -9.55
C THR A 193 7.18 1.83 -9.62
N ILE A 194 7.15 1.24 -10.81
CA ILE A 194 7.41 -0.19 -11.04
C ILE A 194 8.82 -0.39 -11.60
N SER A 195 9.15 0.20 -12.76
CA SER A 195 10.44 0.01 -13.39
C SER A 195 11.59 0.67 -12.64
N ASP A 196 11.34 1.84 -12.01
CA ASP A 196 12.35 2.62 -11.28
C ASP A 196 12.37 2.30 -9.78
N ALA A 197 11.74 1.19 -9.35
CA ALA A 197 11.56 0.87 -7.93
C ALA A 197 12.86 0.83 -7.13
N GLN A 198 13.95 0.32 -7.72
CA GLN A 198 15.28 0.28 -7.08
C GLN A 198 15.84 1.69 -6.87
N ASP A 199 15.80 2.53 -7.89
CA ASP A 199 16.32 3.91 -7.83
C ASP A 199 15.53 4.74 -6.82
N ILE A 200 14.20 4.55 -6.79
CA ILE A 200 13.31 5.18 -5.81
C ILE A 200 13.68 4.76 -4.39
N ALA A 201 13.94 3.47 -4.17
CA ALA A 201 14.35 2.96 -2.86
C ALA A 201 15.70 3.54 -2.39
N LEU A 202 16.66 3.60 -3.28
CA LEU A 202 17.99 4.17 -2.99
C LEU A 202 17.89 5.67 -2.66
N GLU A 203 17.12 6.43 -3.45
CA GLU A 203 16.92 7.86 -3.20
C GLU A 203 16.24 8.12 -1.86
N LEU A 204 15.17 7.38 -1.54
CA LEU A 204 14.50 7.49 -0.25
C LEU A 204 15.45 7.17 0.91
N ARG A 205 16.32 6.18 0.75
CA ARG A 205 17.29 5.84 1.79
C ARG A 205 18.35 6.92 1.97
N ARG A 206 18.82 7.55 0.89
CA ARG A 206 19.73 8.71 0.94
C ARG A 206 19.09 9.88 1.67
N LEU A 207 17.82 10.16 1.38
CA LEU A 207 17.02 11.20 2.03
C LEU A 207 16.89 10.94 3.54
N VAL A 208 16.48 9.75 3.95
CA VAL A 208 16.32 9.39 5.37
C VAL A 208 17.63 9.56 6.14
N LEU A 209 18.74 9.05 5.61
CA LEU A 209 20.04 9.15 6.27
C LEU A 209 20.57 10.59 6.30
N GLY A 210 20.32 11.37 5.25
CA GLY A 210 20.66 12.79 5.20
C GLY A 210 19.87 13.60 6.22
N VAL A 211 18.55 13.35 6.30
CA VAL A 211 17.69 13.99 7.31
C VAL A 211 18.11 13.59 8.73
N TRP A 212 18.40 12.32 8.97
CA TRP A 212 18.87 11.88 10.27
C TRP A 212 20.22 12.53 10.65
N ASN A 213 21.13 12.66 9.68
CA ASN A 213 22.37 13.41 9.85
C ASN A 213 22.12 14.87 10.23
N TYR A 214 21.20 15.51 9.54
CA TYR A 214 20.81 16.89 9.86
C TYR A 214 20.22 17.02 11.27
N VAL A 215 19.37 16.11 11.68
CA VAL A 215 18.79 16.08 13.03
C VAL A 215 19.85 15.91 14.08
N LYS A 216 20.78 14.98 13.88
CA LYS A 216 21.84 14.68 14.87
C LYS A 216 22.94 15.75 14.96
N ASN A 217 23.32 16.33 13.83
CA ASN A 217 24.58 17.07 13.74
C ASN A 217 24.43 18.56 13.41
N SER A 218 23.21 19.07 13.13
CA SER A 218 22.99 20.48 12.83
C SER A 218 22.99 21.39 14.08
N GLY A 219 22.86 20.82 15.26
CA GLY A 219 22.68 21.58 16.51
C GLY A 219 21.29 22.23 16.66
N LYS A 220 20.33 21.90 15.78
CA LYS A 220 18.99 22.48 15.80
C LYS A 220 17.96 21.62 16.57
N PHE A 221 18.33 20.40 16.98
CA PHE A 221 17.45 19.44 17.62
C PHE A 221 18.08 18.86 18.87
N ASP A 222 17.28 18.60 19.90
CA ASP A 222 17.69 17.86 21.09
C ASP A 222 17.66 16.35 20.79
N ALA A 223 18.63 15.88 20.02
CA ALA A 223 18.68 14.53 19.52
C ALA A 223 19.91 13.72 19.96
N ASP A 224 20.74 14.26 20.86
CA ASP A 224 22.00 13.63 21.27
C ASP A 224 21.81 12.20 21.77
N CYS A 225 20.79 11.97 22.58
CA CYS A 225 20.46 10.67 23.16
C CYS A 225 19.52 9.82 22.28
N TYR A 226 19.32 10.17 21.01
CA TYR A 226 18.52 9.35 20.10
C TYR A 226 19.38 8.61 19.12
N THR A 227 19.00 7.37 18.82
CA THR A 227 19.59 6.52 17.78
C THR A 227 18.55 6.11 16.75
N LEU A 228 19.02 5.81 15.54
CA LEU A 228 18.21 5.26 14.46
C LEU A 228 18.07 3.75 14.70
N ASP A 229 16.91 3.33 15.16
CA ASP A 229 16.62 1.94 15.53
C ASP A 229 16.30 1.07 14.31
N TRP A 230 15.56 1.63 13.36
CA TRP A 230 15.15 0.90 12.16
C TRP A 230 14.91 1.84 10.98
N ILE A 231 15.21 1.37 9.78
CA ILE A 231 14.84 2.01 8.51
C ILE A 231 14.19 0.94 7.63
N GLY A 232 13.07 1.24 6.99
CA GLY A 232 12.45 0.37 6.02
C GLY A 232 13.41 -0.06 4.92
N SER A 233 13.43 -1.35 4.62
CA SER A 233 14.24 -1.91 3.51
C SER A 233 13.53 -1.79 2.17
N ILE A 234 12.21 -1.70 2.20
CA ILE A 234 11.33 -1.62 1.02
C ILE A 234 10.44 -0.39 1.17
N PRO A 235 10.36 0.48 0.16
CA PRO A 235 9.42 1.60 0.17
C PRO A 235 7.97 1.14 0.15
N GLY A 236 7.14 1.78 0.94
CA GLY A 236 5.69 1.64 0.87
C GLY A 236 5.15 2.31 -0.39
N LYS A 237 4.78 1.50 -1.39
CA LYS A 237 4.20 2.00 -2.65
C LYS A 237 2.74 2.38 -2.44
N ARG A 238 2.38 3.62 -2.83
CA ARG A 238 1.02 4.12 -2.72
C ARG A 238 0.21 3.93 -3.98
N GLU A 239 0.77 4.26 -5.13
CA GLU A 239 0.06 4.26 -6.41
C GLU A 239 0.88 3.54 -7.49
N SER A 240 0.19 2.81 -8.38
CA SER A 240 0.71 2.25 -9.61
C SER A 240 -0.43 2.11 -10.62
N ARG A 241 -0.71 0.91 -11.13
CA ARG A 241 -1.83 0.68 -12.06
C ARG A 241 -3.17 0.67 -11.31
N ARG A 242 -4.18 1.27 -11.92
CA ARG A 242 -5.59 1.09 -11.62
C ARG A 242 -6.23 0.40 -12.82
N MET A 243 -6.77 -0.80 -12.61
CA MET A 243 -7.30 -1.63 -13.69
C MET A 243 -8.61 -1.04 -14.22
N GLN A 244 -8.83 -1.11 -15.52
CA GLN A 244 -10.14 -0.83 -16.09
C GLN A 244 -11.05 -2.04 -15.87
N THR A 245 -12.17 -1.80 -15.21
CA THR A 245 -13.14 -2.80 -14.82
C THR A 245 -14.51 -2.48 -15.40
N GLU A 246 -15.50 -3.35 -15.20
CA GLU A 246 -16.86 -3.14 -15.72
C GLU A 246 -17.53 -1.89 -15.22
N TYR A 247 -17.09 -1.37 -14.08
CA TYR A 247 -17.50 -0.08 -13.54
C TYR A 247 -16.32 0.64 -12.93
N CYS A 248 -16.18 1.91 -13.28
CA CYS A 248 -15.22 2.81 -12.64
C CYS A 248 -15.96 3.69 -11.62
N LEU A 249 -15.69 3.49 -10.34
CA LEU A 249 -16.32 4.31 -9.28
C LEU A 249 -15.81 5.74 -9.36
N THR A 250 -16.72 6.71 -9.48
CA THR A 250 -16.40 8.11 -9.72
C THR A 250 -16.47 8.94 -8.44
N GLU A 251 -15.83 10.11 -8.44
CA GLU A 251 -15.92 11.08 -7.35
C GLU A 251 -17.37 11.48 -7.07
N GLN A 252 -18.15 11.72 -8.13
CA GLN A 252 -19.57 12.04 -8.00
C GLN A 252 -20.35 10.95 -7.27
N ASN A 253 -20.01 9.67 -7.46
CA ASN A 253 -20.68 8.56 -6.77
C ASN A 253 -20.43 8.60 -5.27
N ILE A 254 -19.19 8.88 -4.83
CA ILE A 254 -18.85 8.91 -3.41
C ILE A 254 -19.42 10.16 -2.72
N LEU A 255 -19.39 11.31 -3.39
CA LEU A 255 -19.93 12.55 -2.84
C LEU A 255 -21.46 12.52 -2.72
N SER A 256 -22.16 11.92 -3.68
CA SER A 256 -23.62 11.74 -3.62
C SER A 256 -24.07 10.56 -2.78
N GLN A 257 -23.14 9.79 -2.22
CA GLN A 257 -23.43 8.54 -1.49
C GLN A 257 -24.31 7.58 -2.28
N ARG A 258 -24.03 7.44 -3.58
CA ARG A 258 -24.81 6.59 -4.47
C ARG A 258 -24.86 5.16 -3.96
N THR A 259 -26.05 4.57 -3.91
CA THR A 259 -26.27 3.16 -3.65
C THR A 259 -26.26 2.36 -4.96
N PHE A 260 -25.77 1.13 -4.89
CA PHE A 260 -25.67 0.25 -6.04
C PHE A 260 -26.39 -1.07 -5.77
N PRO A 261 -27.15 -1.62 -6.76
CA PRO A 261 -27.78 -2.94 -6.61
C PRO A 261 -26.77 -4.07 -6.32
N ASP A 262 -25.53 -3.89 -6.78
CA ASP A 262 -24.37 -4.77 -6.58
C ASP A 262 -23.35 -4.16 -5.61
N GLY A 263 -23.78 -3.31 -4.69
CA GLY A 263 -22.94 -2.76 -3.62
C GLY A 263 -22.39 -3.89 -2.76
N ALA A 264 -21.07 -4.09 -2.78
CA ALA A 264 -20.44 -5.28 -2.20
C ALA A 264 -19.61 -4.99 -0.93
N PHE A 265 -19.01 -3.82 -0.87
CA PHE A 265 -18.24 -3.35 0.29
C PHE A 265 -18.23 -1.82 0.32
N TYR A 266 -17.44 -1.25 1.20
CA TYR A 266 -17.46 0.19 1.44
C TYR A 266 -16.06 0.72 1.74
N GLY A 267 -15.87 2.01 1.46
CA GLY A 267 -14.77 2.84 1.92
C GLY A 267 -15.29 4.06 2.67
N GLY A 268 -14.41 4.94 3.11
CA GLY A 268 -14.80 6.13 3.88
C GLY A 268 -13.61 6.85 4.49
N TRP A 269 -12.39 6.59 4.00
CA TRP A 269 -11.21 7.39 4.30
C TRP A 269 -11.29 8.73 3.57
N TYR A 270 -10.58 9.73 4.06
CA TYR A 270 -10.43 11.01 3.36
C TYR A 270 -9.99 10.82 1.91
N VAL A 271 -10.36 11.74 1.03
CA VAL A 271 -9.65 11.91 -0.24
C VAL A 271 -8.30 12.54 0.12
N ASP A 272 -7.27 11.70 0.20
CA ASP A 272 -5.96 11.99 0.78
C ASP A 272 -4.93 12.13 -0.34
N THR A 273 -4.74 13.39 -0.79
CA THR A 273 -3.85 13.73 -1.89
C THR A 273 -2.47 14.14 -1.36
N HIS A 274 -1.43 13.76 -2.09
CA HIS A 274 -0.05 14.13 -1.82
C HIS A 274 0.58 14.68 -3.09
N PRO A 275 1.50 15.66 -3.01
CA PRO A 275 2.21 16.17 -4.17
C PRO A 275 3.13 15.10 -4.77
N SER A 276 3.09 14.94 -6.11
CA SER A 276 3.86 13.91 -6.81
C SER A 276 5.38 14.12 -6.72
N GLY A 277 5.84 15.35 -6.52
CA GLY A 277 7.26 15.68 -6.28
C GLY A 277 7.80 15.18 -4.93
N GLY A 278 6.92 14.80 -4.00
CA GLY A 278 7.30 14.29 -2.68
C GLY A 278 8.18 15.30 -1.92
N MET A 279 9.31 14.86 -1.39
CA MET A 279 10.27 15.70 -0.64
C MET A 279 10.84 16.88 -1.46
N TYR A 280 10.77 16.81 -2.78
CA TYR A 280 11.26 17.86 -3.71
C TYR A 280 10.16 18.78 -4.22
N ASP A 281 8.93 18.58 -3.76
CA ASP A 281 7.81 19.41 -4.16
C ASP A 281 7.85 20.77 -3.46
N SER A 282 7.49 21.82 -4.19
CA SER A 282 7.47 23.18 -3.67
C SER A 282 6.14 23.58 -3.01
N SER A 283 5.16 22.68 -2.98
CA SER A 283 3.87 22.92 -2.31
C SER A 283 4.05 23.11 -0.80
N GLU A 284 3.23 23.99 -0.22
CA GLU A 284 3.27 24.27 1.23
C GLU A 284 2.78 23.08 2.05
N GLU A 285 1.85 22.28 1.50
CA GLU A 285 1.22 21.17 2.21
C GLU A 285 1.80 19.83 1.75
N ASN A 286 2.11 18.97 2.71
CA ASN A 286 2.57 17.61 2.47
C ASN A 286 1.45 16.68 2.00
N CYS A 287 0.22 16.93 2.46
CA CYS A 287 -0.98 16.26 2.02
C CYS A 287 -2.21 17.15 2.25
N VAL A 288 -3.25 16.91 1.46
CA VAL A 288 -4.57 17.53 1.64
C VAL A 288 -5.57 16.42 1.86
N GLN A 289 -6.28 16.48 2.98
CA GLN A 289 -7.28 15.49 3.37
C GLN A 289 -8.69 16.08 3.33
N THR A 290 -9.47 15.71 2.31
CA THR A 290 -10.87 16.12 2.18
C THR A 290 -11.77 15.02 2.77
N PRO A 291 -12.58 15.33 3.81
CA PRO A 291 -13.49 14.37 4.43
C PRO A 291 -14.54 13.85 3.44
N VAL A 292 -14.84 12.56 3.50
CA VAL A 292 -15.96 11.92 2.80
C VAL A 292 -16.70 11.00 3.75
N ASN A 293 -18.01 10.83 3.51
CA ASN A 293 -18.79 9.83 4.24
C ASN A 293 -18.44 8.41 3.78
N VAL A 294 -18.95 7.42 4.52
CA VAL A 294 -18.90 6.02 4.09
C VAL A 294 -19.68 5.88 2.78
N TYR A 295 -19.06 5.28 1.76
CA TYR A 295 -19.62 5.09 0.43
C TYR A 295 -19.52 3.62 0.00
N GLN A 296 -20.48 3.19 -0.83
CA GLN A 296 -20.47 1.84 -1.39
C GLN A 296 -19.53 1.69 -2.56
N ILE A 297 -18.90 0.52 -2.66
CA ILE A 297 -18.11 0.09 -3.81
C ILE A 297 -18.82 -1.12 -4.44
N PRO A 298 -19.25 -1.00 -5.73
CA PRO A 298 -19.96 -2.07 -6.40
C PRO A 298 -19.03 -3.20 -6.84
N LEU A 299 -19.59 -4.41 -6.93
CA LEU A 299 -18.86 -5.62 -7.33
C LEU A 299 -18.16 -5.47 -8.69
N ARG A 300 -18.78 -4.74 -9.61
CA ARG A 300 -18.24 -4.46 -10.95
C ARG A 300 -16.93 -3.67 -10.97
N CYS A 301 -16.48 -3.13 -9.85
CA CYS A 301 -15.15 -2.53 -9.70
C CYS A 301 -14.03 -3.58 -9.54
N LEU A 302 -14.38 -4.87 -9.42
CA LEU A 302 -13.43 -5.94 -9.12
C LEU A 302 -13.11 -6.86 -10.30
N TYR A 303 -13.71 -6.67 -11.47
CA TYR A 303 -13.48 -7.55 -12.63
C TYR A 303 -13.61 -6.83 -13.97
N ASN A 304 -13.06 -7.47 -15.00
CA ASN A 304 -13.21 -7.07 -16.41
C ASN A 304 -13.58 -8.30 -17.24
N ARG A 305 -14.66 -8.21 -18.04
CA ARG A 305 -15.18 -9.33 -18.82
C ARG A 305 -14.25 -9.84 -19.92
N GLN A 306 -13.23 -9.07 -20.31
CA GLN A 306 -12.22 -9.54 -21.27
C GLN A 306 -11.39 -10.69 -20.69
N VAL A 307 -11.28 -10.79 -19.35
CA VAL A 307 -10.58 -11.87 -18.65
C VAL A 307 -11.54 -12.46 -17.61
N PRO A 308 -12.43 -13.38 -18.02
CA PRO A 308 -13.63 -13.75 -17.26
C PRO A 308 -13.36 -14.45 -15.92
N ASN A 309 -12.18 -15.03 -15.74
CA ASN A 309 -11.80 -15.71 -14.49
C ASN A 309 -10.77 -14.95 -13.66
N LEU A 310 -10.59 -13.64 -13.90
CA LEU A 310 -9.68 -12.80 -13.14
C LEU A 310 -10.44 -11.73 -12.36
N LEU A 311 -10.21 -11.70 -11.06
CA LEU A 311 -10.71 -10.68 -10.15
C LEU A 311 -9.57 -9.79 -9.67
N PHE A 312 -9.89 -8.56 -9.29
CA PHE A 312 -8.94 -7.60 -8.74
C PHE A 312 -9.27 -7.31 -7.27
N ALA A 313 -8.24 -7.17 -6.44
CA ALA A 313 -8.39 -6.78 -5.05
C ALA A 313 -7.29 -5.78 -4.64
N GLY A 314 -7.56 -5.02 -3.59
CA GLY A 314 -6.65 -4.01 -3.10
C GLY A 314 -6.77 -2.68 -3.86
N ARG A 315 -5.66 -1.94 -3.96
CA ARG A 315 -5.65 -0.60 -4.53
C ARG A 315 -5.77 -0.54 -6.05
N ILE A 316 -5.78 -1.68 -6.74
CA ILE A 316 -5.80 -1.78 -8.21
C ILE A 316 -7.19 -1.83 -8.83
N ILE A 317 -8.23 -1.84 -8.03
CA ILE A 317 -9.64 -1.92 -8.46
C ILE A 317 -10.05 -0.73 -9.34
N GLY A 318 -11.19 -0.86 -10.04
CA GLY A 318 -11.70 0.13 -10.98
C GLY A 318 -12.31 1.36 -10.31
N VAL A 319 -11.51 2.40 -10.13
CA VAL A 319 -11.92 3.67 -9.55
C VAL A 319 -11.25 4.85 -10.26
N GLU A 320 -11.89 6.01 -10.29
CA GLU A 320 -11.24 7.27 -10.65
C GLU A 320 -10.11 7.61 -9.67
N ARG A 321 -9.15 8.43 -10.10
CA ARG A 321 -8.00 8.78 -9.26
C ARG A 321 -8.40 9.53 -7.98
N SER A 322 -9.40 10.39 -8.03
CA SER A 322 -9.94 11.06 -6.83
C SER A 322 -10.50 10.07 -5.82
N VAL A 323 -11.22 9.03 -6.27
CA VAL A 323 -11.72 7.95 -5.42
C VAL A 323 -10.59 7.06 -4.92
N PHE A 324 -9.58 6.80 -5.77
CA PHE A 324 -8.40 6.04 -5.40
C PHE A 324 -7.70 6.63 -4.17
N PHE A 325 -7.60 7.93 -4.04
CA PHE A 325 -7.00 8.58 -2.88
C PHE A 325 -7.68 8.19 -1.55
N SER A 326 -8.97 7.85 -1.59
CA SER A 326 -9.73 7.35 -0.45
C SER A 326 -9.70 5.83 -0.33
N SER A 327 -9.88 5.10 -1.44
CA SER A 327 -10.08 3.63 -1.42
C SER A 327 -8.78 2.82 -1.32
N ARG A 328 -7.61 3.45 -1.50
CA ARG A 328 -6.30 2.78 -1.46
C ARG A 328 -5.84 2.36 -0.07
N VAL A 329 -6.50 2.82 0.98
CA VAL A 329 -6.11 2.50 2.35
C VAL A 329 -6.33 1.02 2.67
N MET A 330 -5.49 0.48 3.54
CA MET A 330 -5.36 -0.97 3.71
C MET A 330 -6.62 -1.66 4.21
N ASN A 331 -7.41 -1.02 5.07
CA ASN A 331 -8.64 -1.62 5.59
C ASN A 331 -9.68 -1.80 4.45
N THR A 332 -9.89 -0.76 3.63
CA THR A 332 -10.76 -0.85 2.45
C THR A 332 -10.23 -1.88 1.44
N CYS A 333 -8.91 -1.93 1.25
CA CYS A 333 -8.27 -2.96 0.40
C CYS A 333 -8.52 -4.39 0.93
N ALA A 334 -8.49 -4.59 2.25
CA ALA A 334 -8.75 -5.90 2.86
C ALA A 334 -10.20 -6.37 2.59
N LEU A 335 -11.18 -5.46 2.69
CA LEU A 335 -12.57 -5.79 2.34
C LEU A 335 -12.70 -6.21 0.86
N SER A 336 -11.99 -5.54 -0.05
CA SER A 336 -12.01 -5.94 -1.47
C SER A 336 -11.50 -7.37 -1.68
N GLY A 337 -10.50 -7.79 -0.90
CA GLY A 337 -9.98 -9.16 -0.91
C GLY A 337 -11.01 -10.18 -0.42
N GLN A 338 -11.68 -9.88 0.70
CA GLN A 338 -12.76 -10.72 1.21
C GLN A 338 -13.89 -10.89 0.19
N VAL A 339 -14.30 -9.79 -0.45
CA VAL A 339 -15.36 -9.82 -1.48
C VAL A 339 -14.93 -10.59 -2.72
N ALA A 340 -13.70 -10.37 -3.21
CA ALA A 340 -13.18 -11.10 -4.37
C ALA A 340 -13.11 -12.62 -4.10
N GLY A 341 -12.64 -13.04 -2.94
CA GLY A 341 -12.63 -14.45 -2.53
C GLY A 341 -14.04 -15.05 -2.43
N THR A 342 -14.97 -14.33 -1.81
CA THR A 342 -16.39 -14.74 -1.71
C THR A 342 -17.04 -14.87 -3.10
N LEU A 343 -16.75 -13.92 -4.01
CA LEU A 343 -17.26 -13.96 -5.38
C LEU A 343 -16.73 -15.17 -6.14
N ALA A 344 -15.42 -15.42 -6.10
CA ALA A 344 -14.80 -16.58 -6.74
C ALA A 344 -15.42 -17.90 -6.25
N ALA A 345 -15.55 -18.06 -4.92
CA ALA A 345 -16.19 -19.23 -4.33
C ALA A 345 -17.66 -19.39 -4.79
N ARG A 346 -18.41 -18.29 -4.87
CA ARG A 346 -19.80 -18.32 -5.30
C ARG A 346 -19.93 -18.67 -6.78
N CYS A 347 -19.06 -18.16 -7.63
CA CYS A 347 -19.03 -18.51 -9.06
C CYS A 347 -18.75 -20.02 -9.26
N LEU A 348 -17.83 -20.59 -8.49
CA LEU A 348 -17.56 -22.03 -8.51
C LEU A 348 -18.80 -22.87 -8.13
N GLN A 349 -19.52 -22.46 -7.06
CA GLN A 349 -20.73 -23.16 -6.62
C GLN A 349 -21.86 -23.15 -7.66
N VAL A 350 -22.01 -22.06 -8.42
CA VAL A 350 -23.09 -21.95 -9.43
C VAL A 350 -22.64 -22.37 -10.83
N GLY A 351 -21.37 -22.76 -11.00
CA GLY A 351 -20.81 -23.18 -12.29
C GLY A 351 -20.79 -22.09 -13.36
N LYS A 352 -20.69 -20.82 -12.96
CA LYS A 352 -20.66 -19.64 -13.84
C LYS A 352 -19.48 -18.77 -13.46
N ALA A 353 -18.76 -18.31 -14.48
CA ALA A 353 -17.75 -17.26 -14.39
C ALA A 353 -18.36 -15.89 -14.71
#